data_9dd1e0cf9b368f379dc363a8e1832eb9
#
_entry.id   9dd1e0cf9b368f379dc363a8e1832eb9
#
_cell.length_a   1.000
_cell.length_b   1.000
_cell.length_c   1.000
_cell.angle_alpha   90.00
_cell.angle_beta   90.00
_cell.angle_gamma   90.00
#
_symmetry.space_group_name_H-M   'P 1'
#
loop_
_entity.id
_entity.type
_entity.pdbx_description
1 polymer ?
#
loop_
_entity_poly.entity_id
_entity_poly.type
_entity_poly.pdbx_seq_one_letter_code
_entity_poly.pdbx_strand_id
1 'polypeptide(L)'
;MGTGYDPFFLSEMHNIPLPQPTGNTAKDALDDGKVFDFTHFSIVMNKRTKFAVFSAACVDKDRAVNVPRDNTSWHFDYRIGPENQVGPEYYAENDYDKGHLTRRRDVCWGDRREAEEANYDSFCYANIALQHHHFNTGV
;
A
#
# COMPACT_ATOMS: atom_id res chain seq x y z
N MET A 1 -9.41 -7.53 8.51
CA MET A 1 -7.96 -7.23 8.57
C MET A 1 -7.24 -8.19 7.63
N GLY A 2 -6.47 -7.67 6.72
CA GLY A 2 -5.77 -8.48 5.72
C GLY A 2 -4.64 -9.31 6.32
N THR A 3 -4.25 -10.36 5.61
CA THR A 3 -3.17 -11.27 6.02
C THR A 3 -1.77 -10.70 5.76
N GLY A 4 -1.68 -9.58 5.06
CA GLY A 4 -0.43 -8.93 4.72
C GLY A 4 0.37 -9.64 3.61
N TYR A 5 1.63 -9.27 3.53
CA TYR A 5 2.63 -9.92 2.68
C TYR A 5 3.02 -11.27 3.28
N ASP A 6 2.98 -12.31 2.46
CA ASP A 6 3.42 -13.65 2.83
C ASP A 6 4.82 -13.93 2.25
N PRO A 7 5.85 -14.09 3.09
CA PRO A 7 7.21 -14.38 2.62
C PRO A 7 7.35 -15.74 1.93
N PHE A 8 6.39 -16.65 2.13
CA PHE A 8 6.35 -17.98 1.51
C PHE A 8 5.32 -18.09 0.39
N PHE A 9 4.80 -16.96 -0.10
CA PHE A 9 3.75 -16.92 -1.12
C PHE A 9 4.06 -17.73 -2.38
N LEU A 10 5.31 -17.72 -2.85
CA LEU A 10 5.71 -18.46 -4.05
C LEU A 10 5.79 -19.97 -3.82
N SER A 11 6.30 -20.39 -2.67
CA SER A 11 6.29 -21.78 -2.20
C SER A 11 6.85 -21.86 -0.77
N GLU A 12 6.54 -22.96 -0.05
CA GLU A 12 7.09 -23.21 1.29
C GLU A 12 8.62 -23.29 1.33
N MET A 13 9.28 -23.51 0.19
CA MET A 13 10.74 -23.58 0.06
C MET A 13 11.41 -22.26 -0.24
N HIS A 14 10.65 -21.21 -0.58
CA HIS A 14 11.19 -19.90 -0.97
C HIS A 14 10.76 -18.84 0.04
N ASN A 15 11.63 -18.57 1.00
CA ASN A 15 11.44 -17.48 1.96
C ASN A 15 11.97 -16.18 1.36
N ILE A 16 11.08 -15.23 1.04
CA ILE A 16 11.40 -13.88 0.58
C ILE A 16 10.97 -12.91 1.69
N PRO A 17 11.86 -12.57 2.63
CA PRO A 17 11.49 -11.72 3.77
C PRO A 17 11.24 -10.28 3.32
N LEU A 18 10.48 -9.54 4.14
CA LEU A 18 10.35 -8.10 3.97
C LEU A 18 11.71 -7.39 4.09
N PRO A 19 11.91 -6.28 3.35
CA PRO A 19 13.08 -5.43 3.53
C PRO A 19 13.21 -4.95 4.97
N GLN A 20 14.46 -4.83 5.45
CA GLN A 20 14.74 -4.27 6.77
C GLN A 20 15.34 -2.87 6.60
N PRO A 21 14.66 -1.81 7.04
CA PRO A 21 15.23 -0.46 7.04
C PRO A 21 16.53 -0.39 7.85
N THR A 22 17.50 0.37 7.36
CA THR A 22 18.78 0.59 8.02
C THR A 22 19.11 2.09 8.09
N GLY A 23 20.10 2.45 8.93
CA GLY A 23 20.59 3.82 9.03
C GLY A 23 19.51 4.85 9.36
N ASN A 24 19.46 5.95 8.63
CA ASN A 24 18.49 7.01 8.85
C ASN A 24 17.06 6.56 8.55
N THR A 25 16.88 5.68 7.57
CA THR A 25 15.55 5.13 7.25
C THR A 25 14.99 4.34 8.44
N ALA A 26 15.82 3.56 9.12
CA ALA A 26 15.40 2.85 10.35
C ALA A 26 15.05 3.81 11.49
N LYS A 27 15.80 4.90 11.66
CA LYS A 27 15.51 5.93 12.66
C LYS A 27 14.20 6.67 12.43
N ASP A 28 13.88 6.90 11.16
CA ASP A 28 12.66 7.60 10.73
C ASP A 28 11.45 6.65 10.59
N ALA A 29 11.65 5.33 10.72
CA ALA A 29 10.56 4.37 10.65
C ALA A 29 9.55 4.56 11.80
N LEU A 30 8.26 4.57 11.46
CA LEU A 30 7.18 4.69 12.44
C LEU A 30 7.13 3.43 13.30
N ASP A 31 6.97 3.60 14.62
CA ASP A 31 6.86 2.50 15.59
C ASP A 31 7.97 1.45 15.41
N ASP A 32 9.23 1.93 15.28
CA ASP A 32 10.44 1.09 15.09
C ASP A 32 10.36 0.15 13.87
N GLY A 33 9.68 0.58 12.82
CA GLY A 33 9.51 -0.21 11.60
C GLY A 33 8.37 -1.22 11.66
N LYS A 34 7.36 -0.93 12.46
CA LYS A 34 6.14 -1.74 12.50
C LYS A 34 5.59 -1.99 11.11
N VAL A 35 5.28 -3.25 10.85
CA VAL A 35 4.61 -3.70 9.63
C VAL A 35 3.11 -3.57 9.81
N PHE A 36 2.45 -2.86 8.91
CA PHE A 36 1.00 -2.75 8.85
C PHE A 36 0.48 -3.63 7.73
N ASP A 37 -0.28 -4.65 8.10
CA ASP A 37 -0.82 -5.65 7.18
C ASP A 37 -2.17 -5.19 6.62
N PHE A 38 -2.29 -5.30 5.30
CA PHE A 38 -3.48 -5.10 4.49
C PHE A 38 -3.81 -6.41 3.74
N THR A 39 -4.86 -6.43 2.95
CA THR A 39 -5.18 -7.61 2.17
C THR A 39 -4.19 -7.77 1.01
N HIS A 40 -3.35 -8.82 1.09
CA HIS A 40 -2.30 -9.21 0.14
C HIS A 40 -1.07 -8.29 0.06
N PHE A 41 -0.95 -7.29 0.91
CA PHE A 41 0.23 -6.43 0.97
C PHE A 41 0.48 -5.90 2.37
N SER A 42 1.71 -5.43 2.60
CA SER A 42 2.12 -4.84 3.86
C SER A 42 2.92 -3.56 3.62
N ILE A 43 2.84 -2.64 4.57
CA ILE A 43 3.48 -1.32 4.51
C ILE A 43 4.29 -1.07 5.78
N VAL A 44 5.46 -0.46 5.62
CA VAL A 44 6.21 0.20 6.70
C VAL A 44 6.22 1.69 6.43
N MET A 45 5.87 2.50 7.44
CA MET A 45 5.74 3.95 7.33
C MET A 45 6.98 4.70 7.81
N ASN A 46 7.21 5.88 7.25
CA ASN A 46 8.19 6.86 7.70
C ASN A 46 7.46 7.95 8.49
N LYS A 47 7.78 8.11 9.78
CA LYS A 47 7.14 9.09 10.67
C LYS A 47 7.46 10.55 10.32
N ARG A 48 8.60 10.81 9.67
CA ARG A 48 9.04 12.15 9.33
C ARG A 48 8.40 12.65 8.02
N THR A 49 8.39 11.80 6.98
CA THR A 49 7.81 12.15 5.68
C THR A 49 6.34 11.85 5.57
N LYS A 50 5.81 10.97 6.44
CA LYS A 50 4.42 10.46 6.44
C LYS A 50 4.04 9.68 5.18
N PHE A 51 5.05 9.26 4.42
CA PHE A 51 4.92 8.32 3.32
C PHE A 51 5.42 6.93 3.75
N ALA A 52 5.09 5.91 2.97
CA ALA A 52 5.65 4.59 3.18
C ALA A 52 7.16 4.58 2.92
N VAL A 53 7.88 3.80 3.74
CA VAL A 53 9.26 3.39 3.43
C VAL A 53 9.25 2.40 2.27
N PHE A 54 8.33 1.42 2.35
CA PHE A 54 8.03 0.49 1.25
C PHE A 54 6.60 -0.04 1.37
N SER A 55 6.11 -0.56 0.27
CA SER A 55 4.92 -1.40 0.18
C SER A 55 5.30 -2.70 -0.52
N ALA A 56 5.00 -3.84 0.09
CA ALA A 56 5.32 -5.16 -0.42
C ALA A 56 4.04 -5.96 -0.64
N ALA A 57 3.86 -6.54 -1.83
CA ALA A 57 2.63 -7.19 -2.22
C ALA A 57 2.84 -8.61 -2.77
N CYS A 58 1.86 -9.48 -2.55
CA CYS A 58 1.72 -10.75 -3.20
C CYS A 58 0.79 -10.61 -4.41
N VAL A 59 1.24 -11.03 -5.58
CA VAL A 59 0.51 -10.88 -6.85
C VAL A 59 0.17 -12.26 -7.42
N ASP A 60 -1.11 -12.56 -7.57
CA ASP A 60 -1.59 -13.81 -8.17
C ASP A 60 -2.48 -13.50 -9.38
N LYS A 61 -1.89 -13.60 -10.57
CA LYS A 61 -2.61 -13.32 -11.82
C LYS A 61 -3.62 -14.40 -12.20
N ASP A 62 -3.38 -15.64 -11.78
CA ASP A 62 -4.24 -16.77 -12.12
C ASP A 62 -5.57 -16.72 -11.35
N ARG A 63 -5.55 -16.11 -10.16
CA ARG A 63 -6.75 -15.89 -9.34
C ARG A 63 -7.27 -14.45 -9.38
N ALA A 64 -6.84 -13.64 -10.37
CA ALA A 64 -7.26 -12.25 -10.49
C ALA A 64 -8.77 -12.10 -10.62
N VAL A 65 -9.34 -11.15 -9.88
CA VAL A 65 -10.76 -10.80 -9.91
C VAL A 65 -10.92 -9.37 -10.41
N ASN A 66 -11.80 -9.16 -11.38
CA ASN A 66 -12.12 -7.81 -11.84
C ASN A 66 -13.06 -7.12 -10.85
N VAL A 67 -12.52 -6.21 -10.08
CA VAL A 67 -13.26 -5.37 -9.13
C VAL A 67 -13.39 -3.97 -9.74
N PRO A 68 -14.61 -3.38 -9.82
CA PRO A 68 -14.80 -2.02 -10.29
C PRO A 68 -14.02 -1.01 -9.44
N ARG A 69 -13.50 0.05 -10.08
CA ARG A 69 -12.81 1.11 -9.37
C ARG A 69 -13.83 1.99 -8.66
N ASP A 70 -13.63 2.20 -7.36
CA ASP A 70 -14.38 3.17 -6.56
C ASP A 70 -13.45 4.33 -6.19
N ASN A 71 -13.65 5.49 -6.80
CA ASN A 71 -12.84 6.68 -6.55
C ASN A 71 -13.21 7.41 -5.25
N THR A 72 -14.27 6.98 -4.56
CA THR A 72 -14.69 7.55 -3.28
C THR A 72 -14.10 6.83 -2.08
N SER A 73 -13.31 5.78 -2.29
CA SER A 73 -12.77 4.90 -1.26
C SER A 73 -11.49 5.40 -0.59
N TRP A 74 -10.98 6.61 -0.92
CA TRP A 74 -9.81 7.18 -0.29
C TRP A 74 -10.03 7.35 1.21
N HIS A 75 -9.13 6.76 2.02
CA HIS A 75 -9.30 6.74 3.48
C HIS A 75 -7.96 6.69 4.22
N PHE A 76 -8.00 7.14 5.48
CA PHE A 76 -6.90 6.93 6.42
C PHE A 76 -7.00 5.56 7.09
N ASP A 77 -5.85 4.95 7.37
CA ASP A 77 -5.79 3.82 8.30
C ASP A 77 -5.57 4.34 9.71
N TYR A 78 -6.52 4.09 10.60
CA TYR A 78 -6.47 4.57 11.98
C TYR A 78 -5.51 3.79 12.87
N ARG A 79 -5.01 2.62 12.44
CA ARG A 79 -3.92 1.90 13.11
C ARG A 79 -2.58 2.65 12.97
N ILE A 80 -2.41 3.36 11.85
CA ILE A 80 -1.26 4.22 11.54
C ILE A 80 -1.45 5.61 12.14
N GLY A 81 -2.69 6.07 12.16
CA GLY A 81 -3.07 7.42 12.55
C GLY A 81 -3.06 8.41 11.37
N PRO A 82 -4.10 9.25 11.23
CA PRO A 82 -4.18 10.26 10.18
C PRO A 82 -2.97 11.23 10.17
N GLU A 83 -2.44 11.53 11.35
CA GLU A 83 -1.28 12.42 11.54
C GLU A 83 0.02 11.87 10.94
N ASN A 84 0.08 10.55 10.69
CA ASN A 84 1.23 9.85 10.12
C ASN A 84 1.05 9.51 8.62
N GLN A 85 0.03 10.08 7.98
CA GLN A 85 -0.29 9.84 6.57
C GLN A 85 -0.45 11.19 5.85
N VAL A 86 -0.05 11.23 4.58
CA VAL A 86 -0.26 12.41 3.74
C VAL A 86 -1.68 12.38 3.19
N GLY A 87 -2.53 13.26 3.68
CA GLY A 87 -3.96 13.30 3.39
C GLY A 87 -4.35 14.10 2.14
N PRO A 88 -5.66 14.28 1.91
CA PRO A 88 -6.21 14.87 0.68
C PRO A 88 -5.75 16.32 0.45
N GLU A 89 -5.42 17.07 1.49
CA GLU A 89 -5.00 18.46 1.42
C GLU A 89 -3.73 18.66 0.60
N TYR A 90 -2.86 17.66 0.53
CA TYR A 90 -1.61 17.71 -0.24
C TYR A 90 -1.78 17.44 -1.73
N TYR A 91 -2.97 16.98 -2.14
CA TYR A 91 -3.30 16.66 -3.53
C TYR A 91 -4.24 17.68 -4.18
N ALA A 92 -4.65 18.69 -3.42
CA ALA A 92 -5.54 19.73 -3.90
C ALA A 92 -4.76 20.81 -4.66
N GLU A 93 -5.30 21.27 -5.78
CA GLU A 93 -4.83 22.45 -6.52
C GLU A 93 -3.34 22.43 -6.93
N ASN A 94 -2.83 21.27 -7.33
CA ASN A 94 -1.47 21.08 -7.84
C ASN A 94 -1.40 19.99 -8.91
N ASP A 95 -0.20 19.77 -9.48
CA ASP A 95 0.03 18.82 -10.56
C ASP A 95 0.29 17.38 -10.08
N TYR A 96 0.06 17.09 -8.80
CA TYR A 96 0.30 15.78 -8.23
C TYR A 96 -0.99 15.01 -7.98
N ASP A 97 -0.99 13.76 -8.44
CA ASP A 97 -2.05 12.80 -8.23
C ASP A 97 -1.77 11.91 -7.02
N LYS A 98 -2.83 11.26 -6.54
CA LYS A 98 -2.74 10.14 -5.60
C LYS A 98 -2.24 8.91 -6.34
N GLY A 99 -0.92 8.68 -6.35
CA GLY A 99 -0.31 7.54 -7.00
C GLY A 99 -0.22 6.33 -6.07
N HIS A 100 -0.81 5.20 -6.47
CA HIS A 100 -0.68 3.94 -5.72
C HIS A 100 0.77 3.44 -5.71
N LEU A 101 1.27 3.01 -4.55
CA LEU A 101 2.52 2.24 -4.42
C LEU A 101 2.27 0.77 -4.78
N THR A 102 1.44 0.08 -4.02
CA THR A 102 0.88 -1.21 -4.42
C THR A 102 -0.35 -0.96 -5.28
N ARG A 103 -0.27 -1.35 -6.57
CA ARG A 103 -1.34 -1.11 -7.53
C ARG A 103 -2.54 -2.00 -7.22
N ARG A 104 -3.76 -1.43 -7.18
CA ARG A 104 -4.97 -2.15 -6.79
C ARG A 104 -5.21 -3.45 -7.56
N ARG A 105 -4.95 -3.48 -8.87
CA ARG A 105 -5.15 -4.67 -9.70
C ARG A 105 -4.19 -5.80 -9.38
N ASP A 106 -3.05 -5.50 -8.79
CA ASP A 106 -2.06 -6.52 -8.43
C ASP A 106 -2.46 -7.29 -7.18
N VAL A 107 -3.33 -6.73 -6.35
CA VAL A 107 -3.82 -7.34 -5.11
C VAL A 107 -5.29 -7.80 -5.17
N CYS A 108 -6.05 -7.46 -6.22
CA CYS A 108 -7.42 -7.92 -6.42
C CYS A 108 -7.45 -9.35 -6.94
N TRP A 109 -7.20 -10.34 -6.08
CA TRP A 109 -7.23 -11.75 -6.40
C TRP A 109 -7.81 -12.58 -5.22
N GLY A 110 -8.06 -13.87 -5.45
CA GLY A 110 -8.67 -14.76 -4.48
C GLY A 110 -10.18 -14.91 -4.71
N ASP A 111 -10.96 -15.06 -3.64
CA ASP A 111 -12.41 -14.99 -3.79
C ASP A 111 -12.91 -13.55 -3.99
N ARG A 112 -14.20 -13.38 -4.31
CA ARG A 112 -14.78 -12.08 -4.59
C ARG A 112 -14.67 -11.12 -3.42
N ARG A 113 -14.94 -11.58 -2.22
CA ARG A 113 -14.88 -10.77 -1.00
C ARG A 113 -13.45 -10.33 -0.69
N GLU A 114 -12.51 -11.26 -0.78
CA GLU A 114 -11.08 -11.01 -0.58
C GLU A 114 -10.55 -9.97 -1.58
N ALA A 115 -10.90 -10.09 -2.86
CA ALA A 115 -10.52 -9.13 -3.89
C ALA A 115 -11.14 -7.73 -3.67
N GLU A 116 -12.39 -7.65 -3.21
CA GLU A 116 -13.05 -6.37 -2.87
C GLU A 116 -12.41 -5.71 -1.65
N GLU A 117 -12.02 -6.49 -0.63
CA GLU A 117 -11.30 -6.01 0.54
C GLU A 117 -9.91 -5.48 0.14
N ALA A 118 -9.16 -6.22 -0.70
CA ALA A 118 -7.88 -5.76 -1.23
C ALA A 118 -8.00 -4.47 -2.06
N ASN A 119 -9.06 -4.38 -2.88
CA ASN A 119 -9.36 -3.15 -3.60
C ASN A 119 -9.57 -1.97 -2.65
N TYR A 120 -10.40 -2.13 -1.62
CA TYR A 120 -10.64 -1.09 -0.60
C TYR A 120 -9.33 -0.70 0.09
N ASP A 121 -8.58 -1.67 0.60
CA ASP A 121 -7.31 -1.46 1.30
C ASP A 121 -6.29 -0.68 0.45
N SER A 122 -6.26 -0.92 -0.87
CA SER A 122 -5.32 -0.23 -1.77
C SER A 122 -5.53 1.28 -1.85
N PHE A 123 -6.73 1.79 -1.50
CA PHE A 123 -7.06 3.22 -1.46
C PHE A 123 -6.72 3.90 -0.12
N CYS A 124 -6.05 3.21 0.78
CA CYS A 124 -5.52 3.82 2.00
C CYS A 124 -4.44 4.86 1.67
N TYR A 125 -4.47 6.04 2.32
CA TYR A 125 -3.45 7.08 2.12
C TYR A 125 -2.02 6.59 2.43
N ALA A 126 -1.84 5.60 3.29
CA ALA A 126 -0.54 4.97 3.53
C ALA A 126 0.07 4.30 2.28
N ASN A 127 -0.78 3.85 1.35
CA ASN A 127 -0.38 3.22 0.09
C ASN A 127 -0.21 4.23 -1.07
N ILE A 128 -0.22 5.52 -0.78
CA ILE A 128 -0.27 6.58 -1.78
C ILE A 128 0.99 7.45 -1.68
N ALA A 129 1.52 7.86 -2.81
CA ALA A 129 2.57 8.86 -2.93
C ALA A 129 2.17 9.96 -3.89
N LEU A 130 2.78 11.13 -3.73
CA LEU A 130 2.66 12.23 -4.69
C LEU A 130 3.33 11.82 -5.99
N GLN A 131 2.54 11.63 -7.04
CA GLN A 131 3.03 11.32 -8.38
C GLN A 131 2.58 12.40 -9.36
N HIS A 132 3.54 12.95 -10.11
CA HIS A 132 3.19 13.92 -11.14
C HIS A 132 2.19 13.32 -12.13
N HIS A 133 1.17 14.11 -12.52
CA HIS A 133 0.05 13.64 -13.34
C HIS A 133 0.49 12.83 -14.57
N HIS A 134 1.43 13.36 -15.35
CA HIS A 134 1.95 12.66 -16.53
C HIS A 134 2.60 11.31 -16.23
N PHE A 135 3.24 11.18 -15.07
CA PHE A 135 3.82 9.91 -14.63
C PHE A 135 2.73 8.92 -14.17
N ASN A 136 1.75 9.39 -13.42
CA ASN A 136 0.71 8.54 -12.82
C ASN A 136 -0.29 8.00 -13.86
N THR A 137 -0.69 8.84 -14.81
CA THR A 137 -1.74 8.47 -15.80
C THR A 137 -1.19 7.87 -17.07
N GLY A 138 0.12 7.84 -17.21
CA GLY A 138 0.80 7.37 -18.41
C GLY A 138 0.85 8.42 -19.52
N VAL A 139 1.67 8.16 -20.49
CA VAL A 139 1.88 8.98 -21.67
C VAL A 139 1.01 8.45 -22.80
#